data_6cd58b5e853a04b605ae216746407fd4
#
_entry.id   6cd58b5e853a04b605ae216746407fd4
#
_cell.length_a   1.000
_cell.length_b   1.000
_cell.length_c   1.000
_cell.angle_alpha   90.00
_cell.angle_beta   90.00
_cell.angle_gamma   90.00
#
_symmetry.space_group_name_H-M   'P 1'
#
loop_
_entity.id
_entity.type
_entity.pdbx_description
1 polymer ?
#
loop_
_entity_poly.entity_id
_entity_poly.type
_entity_poly.pdbx_seq_one_letter_code
_entity_poly.pdbx_strand_id
1 'polypeptide(L)' 'KDGSMQQTNFHDYDSMRIAQMPPVESIIMPSGGFWGGVGEPTICVAAPAVLNAIFAATGKRIRDLPLKNHDLRKA' A
#
# COMPACT_ATOMS: atom_id res chain seq x y z
N LYS A 1 18.71 -6.33 -4.47
CA LYS A 1 19.57 -5.32 -5.08
C LYS A 1 20.17 -5.88 -6.36
N ASP A 2 20.16 -5.10 -7.40
CA ASP A 2 20.66 -5.50 -8.72
C ASP A 2 20.01 -6.80 -9.21
N GLY A 3 18.73 -6.99 -8.91
CA GLY A 3 17.98 -8.16 -9.30
C GLY A 3 18.16 -9.36 -8.40
N SER A 4 19.00 -9.26 -7.38
CA SER A 4 19.22 -10.34 -6.42
C SER A 4 18.51 -10.07 -5.11
N MET A 5 17.92 -11.12 -4.55
CA MET A 5 17.28 -11.05 -3.24
C MET A 5 18.35 -11.03 -2.16
N GLN A 6 18.31 -10.03 -1.29
CA GLN A 6 19.25 -9.90 -0.18
C GLN A 6 18.79 -10.65 1.05
N GLN A 7 17.48 -10.78 1.23
CA GLN A 7 16.89 -11.52 2.34
C GLN A 7 16.70 -12.96 1.92
N THR A 8 17.25 -13.89 2.69
CA THR A 8 17.20 -15.32 2.39
C THR A 8 16.52 -16.14 3.48
N ASN A 9 16.12 -15.50 4.59
CA ASN A 9 15.48 -16.20 5.68
C ASN A 9 14.54 -15.22 6.41
N PHE A 10 13.69 -15.75 7.30
CA PHE A 10 12.75 -14.94 8.05
C PHE A 10 13.43 -13.87 8.91
N HIS A 11 14.59 -14.18 9.48
CA HIS A 11 15.28 -13.20 10.32
C HIS A 11 15.91 -12.05 9.52
N ASP A 12 16.09 -12.23 8.22
CA ASP A 12 16.66 -11.21 7.34
C ASP A 12 15.60 -10.29 6.75
N TYR A 13 14.32 -10.65 6.85
CA TYR A 13 13.21 -9.90 6.27
C TYR A 13 12.44 -9.20 7.37
N ASP A 14 12.34 -7.88 7.26
CA ASP A 14 11.63 -7.06 8.24
C ASP A 14 10.14 -7.06 7.93
N SER A 15 9.40 -7.98 8.56
CA SER A 15 7.95 -8.06 8.41
C SER A 15 7.25 -7.06 9.30
N MET A 16 6.08 -6.58 8.85
CA MET A 16 5.28 -5.66 9.64
C MET A 16 4.87 -6.31 10.96
N ARG A 17 5.07 -5.60 12.07
CA ARG A 17 4.68 -6.05 13.40
C ARG A 17 3.32 -5.48 13.79
N ILE A 18 2.69 -6.07 14.81
CA ILE A 18 1.37 -5.63 15.27
C ILE A 18 1.39 -4.14 15.63
N ALA A 19 2.46 -3.68 16.29
CA ALA A 19 2.58 -2.28 16.68
C ALA A 19 2.68 -1.32 15.50
N GLN A 20 3.08 -1.83 14.32
CA GLN A 20 3.24 -1.02 13.10
C GLN A 20 1.98 -1.01 12.25
N MET A 21 1.04 -1.92 12.54
CA MET A 21 -0.15 -2.06 11.72
C MET A 21 -1.10 -0.88 11.91
N PRO A 22 -1.50 -0.20 10.82
CA PRO A 22 -2.49 0.86 10.94
C PRO A 22 -3.87 0.30 11.25
N PRO A 23 -4.77 1.10 11.81
CA PRO A 23 -6.16 0.65 12.01
C PRO A 23 -6.80 0.33 10.66
N VAL A 24 -7.58 -0.75 10.65
CA VAL A 24 -8.27 -1.21 9.44
C VAL A 24 -9.77 -1.24 9.70
N GLU A 25 -10.52 -0.61 8.82
CA GLU A 25 -11.98 -0.61 8.88
C GLU A 25 -12.51 -1.14 7.55
N SER A 26 -13.41 -2.13 7.62
CA SER A 26 -14.01 -2.71 6.44
C SER A 26 -15.44 -2.23 6.29
N ILE A 27 -15.74 -1.66 5.14
CA ILE A 27 -17.09 -1.18 4.83
C ILE A 27 -17.59 -1.98 3.64
N ILE A 28 -18.69 -2.72 3.86
CA ILE A 28 -19.30 -3.53 2.80
C ILE A 28 -20.45 -2.74 2.20
N MET A 29 -20.37 -2.53 0.88
CA MET A 29 -21.41 -1.82 0.16
C MET A 29 -22.27 -2.86 -0.60
N PRO A 30 -23.50 -3.16 -0.12
CA PRO A 30 -24.34 -4.12 -0.79
C PRO A 30 -24.76 -3.62 -2.16
N SER A 31 -24.61 -4.44 -3.18
CA SER A 31 -24.99 -4.09 -4.55
C SER A 31 -26.13 -4.92 -5.09
N GLY A 32 -26.41 -6.08 -4.47
CA GLY A 32 -27.40 -7.01 -4.98
C GLY A 32 -26.97 -7.74 -6.23
N GLY A 33 -25.72 -7.55 -6.65
CA GLY A 33 -25.20 -8.15 -7.87
C GLY A 33 -24.59 -9.52 -7.67
N PHE A 34 -23.89 -9.97 -8.69
CA PHE A 34 -23.22 -11.27 -8.69
C PHE A 34 -22.04 -11.27 -7.70
N TRP A 35 -21.87 -12.40 -7.03
CA TRP A 35 -20.75 -12.57 -6.08
C TRP A 35 -19.46 -12.85 -6.86
N GLY A 36 -18.52 -11.94 -6.75
CA GLY A 36 -17.20 -12.09 -7.37
C GLY A 36 -16.12 -12.33 -6.33
N GLY A 37 -14.89 -12.46 -6.81
CA GLY A 37 -13.72 -12.56 -5.93
C GLY A 37 -13.20 -11.19 -5.56
N VAL A 38 -12.58 -11.07 -4.38
CA VAL A 38 -12.01 -9.80 -3.90
C VAL A 38 -10.55 -9.96 -3.45
N GLY A 39 -9.93 -11.10 -3.69
CA GLY A 39 -8.55 -11.35 -3.28
C GLY A 39 -7.55 -10.53 -4.10
N GLU A 40 -7.13 -11.08 -5.23
CA GLU A 40 -6.13 -10.43 -6.07
C GLU A 40 -6.54 -9.06 -6.63
N PRO A 41 -7.81 -8.87 -7.07
CA PRO A 41 -8.16 -7.55 -7.64
C PRO A 41 -7.98 -6.39 -6.69
N THR A 42 -8.07 -6.61 -5.38
CA THR A 42 -7.94 -5.54 -4.40
C THR A 42 -6.51 -5.02 -4.28
N ILE A 43 -5.51 -5.81 -4.66
CA ILE A 43 -4.12 -5.38 -4.64
C ILE A 43 -3.89 -4.21 -5.59
N CYS A 44 -4.62 -4.18 -6.69
CA CYS A 44 -4.47 -3.14 -7.71
C CYS A 44 -4.83 -1.73 -7.21
N VAL A 45 -5.62 -1.62 -6.13
CA VAL A 45 -6.06 -0.33 -5.63
C VAL A 45 -5.27 0.14 -4.41
N ALA A 46 -4.39 -0.69 -3.87
CA ALA A 46 -3.64 -0.34 -2.66
C ALA A 46 -2.67 0.81 -2.90
N ALA A 47 -1.81 0.70 -3.92
CA ALA A 47 -0.83 1.75 -4.22
C ALA A 47 -1.52 3.08 -4.60
N PRO A 48 -2.51 3.10 -5.51
CA PRO A 48 -3.22 4.34 -5.81
C PRO A 48 -3.88 4.97 -4.58
N ALA A 49 -4.43 4.17 -3.67
CA ALA A 49 -5.05 4.69 -2.46
C ALA A 49 -4.02 5.40 -1.58
N VAL A 50 -2.83 4.81 -1.41
CA VAL A 50 -1.76 5.41 -0.63
C VAL A 50 -1.29 6.70 -1.29
N LEU A 51 -1.13 6.73 -2.62
CA LEU A 51 -0.71 7.92 -3.34
C LEU A 51 -1.73 9.04 -3.21
N ASN A 52 -3.02 8.72 -3.24
CA ASN A 52 -4.07 9.71 -3.02
C ASN A 52 -4.04 10.26 -1.59
N ALA A 53 -3.77 9.39 -0.62
CA ALA A 53 -3.65 9.82 0.78
C ALA A 53 -2.46 10.77 0.96
N ILE A 54 -1.34 10.48 0.32
CA ILE A 54 -0.16 11.35 0.36
C ILE A 54 -0.50 12.72 -0.25
N PHE A 55 -1.20 12.74 -1.37
CA PHE A 55 -1.63 14.00 -1.96
C PHE A 55 -2.54 14.80 -1.01
N ALA A 56 -3.49 14.12 -0.36
CA ALA A 56 -4.39 14.78 0.58
C ALA A 56 -3.63 15.35 1.78
N ALA A 57 -2.58 14.67 2.22
CA ALA A 57 -1.82 15.09 3.39
C ALA A 57 -0.77 16.16 3.06
N THR A 58 -0.15 16.12 1.89
CA THR A 58 1.01 16.94 1.57
C THR A 58 0.80 17.91 0.42
N GLY A 59 -0.22 17.70 -0.40
CA GLY A 59 -0.44 18.48 -1.61
C GLY A 59 0.43 18.05 -2.78
N LYS A 60 1.26 17.03 -2.61
CA LYS A 60 2.16 16.56 -3.65
C LYS A 60 1.57 15.36 -4.36
N ARG A 61 1.44 15.44 -5.68
CA ARG A 61 0.95 14.32 -6.47
C ARG A 61 2.12 13.48 -6.96
N ILE A 62 2.17 12.22 -6.52
CA ILE A 62 3.20 11.26 -6.90
C ILE A 62 2.60 10.30 -7.91
N ARG A 63 3.27 10.12 -9.05
CA ARG A 63 2.77 9.28 -10.13
C ARG A 63 3.71 8.15 -10.50
N ASP A 64 4.80 7.98 -9.76
CA ASP A 64 5.76 6.90 -9.99
C ASP A 64 6.25 6.35 -8.66
N LEU A 65 6.74 5.14 -8.69
CA LEU A 65 7.22 4.41 -7.53
C LEU A 65 8.68 4.01 -7.76
N PRO A 66 9.44 3.69 -6.73
CA PRO A 66 9.03 3.57 -5.31
C PRO A 66 8.98 4.90 -4.57
N LEU A 67 8.24 4.93 -3.46
CA LEU A 67 8.05 6.14 -2.66
C LEU A 67 9.33 6.63 -2.00
N LYS A 68 10.28 5.74 -1.76
CA LYS A 68 11.54 6.11 -1.10
C LYS A 68 12.34 7.15 -1.87
N ASN A 69 12.06 7.33 -3.15
CA ASN A 69 12.75 8.28 -4.01
C ASN A 69 12.11 9.67 -3.98
N HIS A 70 11.06 9.85 -3.20
CA HIS A 70 10.29 11.09 -3.15
C HIS A 70 10.39 11.74 -1.78
N ASP A 71 10.36 13.08 -1.78
CA ASP A 71 10.28 13.86 -0.54
C ASP A 71 8.80 13.97 -0.15
N LEU A 72 8.42 13.31 0.93
CA LEU A 72 7.04 13.25 1.38
C LEU A 72 6.68 14.37 2.38
N ARG A 73 7.57 15.29 2.62
CA ARG A 73 7.28 16.41 3.53
C ARG A 73 6.21 17.30 2.91
N LYS A 74 5.44 17.93 3.77
CA LYS A 74 4.36 18.81 3.32
C LYS A 74 4.91 19.91 2.42
N ALA A 75 4.20 20.13 1.33
CA ALA A 75 4.60 21.13 0.34
C ALA A 75 4.50 22.56 0.89
#